data_1e0022b6ce89bcd4dd5221dc72f9f350
#
_entry.id   1e0022b6ce89bcd4dd5221dc72f9f350
#
_cell.length_a   1.000
_cell.length_b   1.000
_cell.length_c   1.000
_cell.angle_alpha   90.00
_cell.angle_beta   90.00
_cell.angle_gamma   90.00
#
_symmetry.space_group_name_H-M   'P 1'
#
loop_
_entity.id
_entity.type
_entity.pdbx_description
1 polymer ?
#
loop_
_entity_poly.entity_id
_entity_poly.type
_entity_poly.pdbx_seq_one_letter_code
_entity_poly.pdbx_strand_id
1 'polypeptide(L)'
;MNQSQLAREIAKEFFLSQVDAAAIIDSMLAKMTASLQKGEWVYFKDFGSFTKKTRPGRHVRHPKTGQLIWIPPRLDVDFNPAKGLLKTFTSTKKTRRPKSTR
;
A
#
# COMPACT_ATOMS: atom_id res chain seq x y z
N MET A 1 -5.53 -1.25 13.03
CA MET A 1 -6.30 -2.37 12.48
C MET A 1 -5.37 -3.33 11.75
N ASN A 2 -5.55 -4.60 11.95
CA ASN A 2 -4.75 -5.57 11.22
C ASN A 2 -5.69 -6.51 10.47
N GLN A 3 -5.12 -7.48 9.80
CA GLN A 3 -5.92 -8.37 8.97
C GLN A 3 -6.92 -9.18 9.80
N SER A 4 -6.55 -9.60 10.97
CA SER A 4 -7.44 -10.37 11.82
C SER A 4 -8.63 -9.53 12.27
N GLN A 5 -8.40 -8.30 12.62
CA GLN A 5 -9.49 -7.43 13.03
C GLN A 5 -10.40 -7.11 11.87
N LEU A 6 -9.83 -6.90 10.71
CA LEU A 6 -10.63 -6.63 9.52
C LEU A 6 -11.49 -7.84 9.18
N ALA A 7 -10.92 -9.03 9.27
CA ALA A 7 -11.70 -10.25 8.99
C ALA A 7 -12.86 -10.39 9.96
N ARG A 8 -12.64 -10.03 11.21
CA ARG A 8 -13.70 -10.14 12.20
C ARG A 8 -14.85 -9.19 11.90
N GLU A 9 -14.52 -7.97 11.49
CA GLU A 9 -15.54 -6.99 11.17
C GLU A 9 -16.31 -7.34 9.92
N ILE A 10 -15.61 -7.87 8.91
CA ILE A 10 -16.27 -8.29 7.69
C ILE A 10 -17.18 -9.47 7.98
N ALA A 11 -16.73 -10.39 8.81
CA ALA A 11 -17.53 -11.54 9.16
C ALA A 11 -18.84 -11.11 9.81
N LYS A 12 -18.78 -10.11 10.67
CA LYS A 12 -19.98 -9.62 11.31
C LYS A 12 -20.90 -8.94 10.33
N GLU A 13 -20.34 -8.13 9.47
CA GLU A 13 -21.15 -7.35 8.54
C GLU A 13 -21.87 -8.23 7.52
N PHE A 14 -21.23 -9.28 7.06
CA PHE A 14 -21.79 -10.12 6.01
C PHE A 14 -22.26 -11.50 6.51
N PHE A 15 -22.30 -11.67 7.81
CA PHE A 15 -22.76 -12.91 8.40
C PHE A 15 -21.95 -14.12 7.94
N LEU A 16 -20.64 -13.96 7.97
CA LEU A 16 -19.74 -15.04 7.60
C LEU A 16 -18.98 -15.52 8.81
N SER A 17 -18.38 -16.69 8.72
CA SER A 17 -17.47 -17.11 9.76
C SER A 17 -16.19 -16.32 9.62
N GLN A 18 -15.41 -16.23 10.70
CA GLN A 18 -14.14 -15.51 10.62
C GLN A 18 -13.19 -16.22 9.68
N VAL A 19 -13.27 -17.54 9.59
CA VAL A 19 -12.41 -18.29 8.68
C VAL A 19 -12.74 -17.92 7.23
N ASP A 20 -14.02 -17.81 6.90
CA ASP A 20 -14.40 -17.43 5.55
C ASP A 20 -14.00 -16.01 5.23
N ALA A 21 -14.18 -15.10 6.17
CA ALA A 21 -13.81 -13.71 5.95
C ALA A 21 -12.31 -13.59 5.74
N ALA A 22 -11.52 -14.31 6.53
CA ALA A 22 -10.07 -14.26 6.37
C ALA A 22 -9.66 -14.84 5.02
N ALA A 23 -10.34 -15.90 4.57
CA ALA A 23 -10.02 -16.47 3.26
C ALA A 23 -10.32 -15.50 2.14
N ILE A 24 -11.40 -14.73 2.26
CA ILE A 24 -11.72 -13.74 1.25
C ILE A 24 -10.65 -12.65 1.21
N ILE A 25 -10.20 -12.20 2.36
CA ILE A 25 -9.16 -11.17 2.39
C ILE A 25 -7.86 -11.72 1.81
N ASP A 26 -7.49 -12.94 2.16
CA ASP A 26 -6.27 -13.54 1.62
C ASP A 26 -6.37 -13.68 0.10
N SER A 27 -7.52 -14.05 -0.41
CA SER A 27 -7.72 -14.19 -1.84
C SER A 27 -7.59 -12.83 -2.53
N MET A 28 -8.16 -11.80 -1.92
CA MET A 28 -8.07 -10.46 -2.47
C MET A 28 -6.63 -10.00 -2.55
N LEU A 29 -5.88 -10.21 -1.48
CA LEU A 29 -4.49 -9.78 -1.46
C LEU A 29 -3.64 -10.57 -2.46
N ALA A 30 -3.93 -11.86 -2.60
CA ALA A 30 -3.20 -12.68 -3.56
C ALA A 30 -3.45 -12.20 -4.99
N LYS A 31 -4.68 -11.80 -5.29
CA LYS A 31 -4.99 -11.33 -6.62
C LYS A 31 -4.35 -9.99 -6.89
N MET A 32 -4.31 -9.13 -5.89
CA MET A 32 -3.63 -7.84 -6.04
C MET A 32 -2.14 -8.06 -6.28
N THR A 33 -1.55 -8.99 -5.55
CA THR A 33 -0.15 -9.29 -5.72
C THR A 33 0.14 -9.80 -7.13
N ALA A 34 -0.70 -10.70 -7.63
CA ALA A 34 -0.51 -11.25 -8.96
C ALA A 34 -0.61 -10.16 -10.03
N SER A 35 -1.56 -9.25 -9.89
CA SER A 35 -1.69 -8.16 -10.85
C SER A 35 -0.47 -7.25 -10.82
N LEU A 36 0.01 -6.93 -9.63
CA LEU A 36 1.18 -6.08 -9.52
C LEU A 36 2.42 -6.75 -10.09
N GLN A 37 2.54 -8.08 -9.94
CA GLN A 37 3.66 -8.79 -10.51
C GLN A 37 3.66 -8.72 -12.02
N LYS A 38 2.49 -8.62 -12.63
CA LYS A 38 2.41 -8.49 -14.06
C LYS A 38 2.63 -7.07 -14.53
N GLY A 39 2.74 -6.15 -13.62
CA GLY A 39 2.91 -4.74 -13.97
C GLY A 39 1.61 -4.00 -14.16
N GLU A 40 0.51 -4.59 -13.78
CA GLU A 40 -0.80 -3.94 -13.91
C GLU A 40 -1.09 -3.10 -12.68
N TRP A 41 -1.82 -2.04 -12.86
CA TRP A 41 -2.23 -1.21 -11.74
C TRP A 41 -3.40 -1.88 -11.05
N VAL A 42 -3.48 -1.72 -9.74
CA VAL A 42 -4.63 -2.19 -8.98
C VAL A 42 -5.33 -0.93 -8.49
N TYR A 43 -6.51 -0.65 -8.99
CA TYR A 43 -7.21 0.57 -8.68
C TYR A 43 -8.51 0.29 -7.94
N PHE A 44 -8.74 1.02 -6.86
CA PHE A 44 -10.00 0.92 -6.12
C PHE A 44 -10.64 2.30 -6.11
N LYS A 45 -11.87 2.37 -6.57
CA LYS A 45 -12.57 3.64 -6.65
C LYS A 45 -12.62 4.34 -5.31
N ASP A 46 -12.34 5.61 -5.31
CA ASP A 46 -12.37 6.46 -4.12
C ASP A 46 -11.42 6.04 -3.02
N PHE A 47 -10.54 5.13 -3.30
CA PHE A 47 -9.55 4.70 -2.32
C PHE A 47 -8.14 5.00 -2.83
N GLY A 48 -7.79 4.49 -3.96
CA GLY A 48 -6.47 4.76 -4.49
C GLY A 48 -6.01 3.67 -5.42
N SER A 49 -4.77 3.74 -5.81
CA SER A 49 -4.21 2.75 -6.71
C SER A 49 -2.85 2.30 -6.22
N PHE A 50 -2.51 1.09 -6.57
CA PHE A 50 -1.21 0.52 -6.27
C PHE A 50 -0.51 0.25 -7.58
N THR A 51 0.74 0.62 -7.69
CA THR A 51 1.51 0.38 -8.91
C THR A 51 2.87 -0.16 -8.54
N LYS A 52 3.43 -0.95 -9.44
CA LYS A 52 4.75 -1.49 -9.24
C LYS A 52 5.75 -0.48 -9.76
N LYS A 53 6.78 -0.21 -9.00
CA LYS A 53 7.79 0.73 -9.40
C LYS A 53 9.15 0.10 -9.34
N THR A 54 9.99 0.42 -10.30
CA THR A 54 11.35 -0.08 -10.30
C THR A 54 12.26 1.04 -9.85
N ARG A 55 13.03 0.79 -8.82
CA ARG A 55 14.00 1.75 -8.35
C ARG A 55 15.35 1.35 -8.91
N PRO A 56 15.97 2.20 -9.72
CA PRO A 56 17.25 1.84 -10.34
C PRO A 56 18.34 1.73 -9.30
N GLY A 57 19.34 0.97 -9.62
CA GLY A 57 20.51 0.89 -8.77
C GLY A 57 21.27 2.21 -8.77
N ARG A 58 22.00 2.45 -7.73
CA ARG A 58 22.77 3.68 -7.65
C ARG A 58 23.90 3.52 -6.65
N HIS A 59 24.83 4.44 -6.70
CA HIS A 59 25.90 4.47 -5.72
C HIS A 59 25.56 5.52 -4.68
N VAL A 60 25.78 5.19 -3.42
CA VAL A 60 25.61 6.19 -2.37
C VAL A 60 26.89 6.17 -1.56
N ARG A 61 27.15 7.27 -0.87
CA ARG A 61 28.36 7.39 -0.09
C ARG A 61 28.05 7.06 1.35
N HIS A 62 28.86 6.21 1.92
CA HIS A 62 28.68 5.85 3.32
C HIS A 62 28.92 7.07 4.18
N PRO A 63 28.05 7.41 5.08
CA PRO A 63 28.16 8.65 5.85
C PRO A 63 29.39 8.70 6.74
N LYS A 64 29.87 7.56 7.23
CA LYS A 64 31.02 7.59 8.07
C LYS A 64 32.33 7.39 7.37
N THR A 65 32.42 6.49 6.44
CA THR A 65 33.70 6.19 5.83
C THR A 65 33.91 6.89 4.51
N GLY A 66 32.85 7.39 3.91
CA GLY A 66 32.96 8.03 2.62
C GLY A 66 33.11 7.07 1.46
N GLN A 67 33.04 5.78 1.71
CA GLN A 67 33.15 4.83 0.64
C GLN A 67 31.89 4.77 -0.19
N LEU A 68 32.07 4.52 -1.49
CA LEU A 68 30.91 4.38 -2.36
C LEU A 68 30.33 2.99 -2.19
N ILE A 69 29.04 2.91 -2.00
CA ILE A 69 28.35 1.66 -1.81
C ILE A 69 27.35 1.53 -2.93
N TRP A 70 27.30 0.36 -3.54
CA TRP A 70 26.37 0.11 -4.62
C TRP A 70 25.07 -0.42 -4.03
N ILE A 71 23.96 0.25 -4.34
CA ILE A 71 22.64 -0.20 -3.95
C ILE A 71 22.00 -0.77 -5.20
N PRO A 72 21.71 -2.05 -5.21
CA PRO A 72 21.16 -2.68 -6.42
C PRO A 72 19.74 -2.21 -6.71
N PRO A 73 19.30 -2.34 -7.94
CA PRO A 73 17.95 -1.98 -8.27
C PRO A 73 16.97 -2.90 -7.54
N ARG A 74 15.80 -2.40 -7.28
CA ARG A 74 14.80 -3.20 -6.60
C ARG A 74 13.43 -2.80 -7.05
N LEU A 75 12.46 -3.66 -6.76
CA LEU A 75 11.07 -3.38 -7.08
C LEU A 75 10.38 -2.89 -5.83
N ASP A 76 9.48 -1.98 -6.03
CA ASP A 76 8.74 -1.39 -4.95
C ASP A 76 7.29 -1.25 -5.35
N VAL A 77 6.42 -1.01 -4.40
CA VAL A 77 5.02 -0.78 -4.68
C VAL A 77 4.67 0.60 -4.15
N ASP A 78 4.10 1.42 -5.02
CA ASP A 78 3.68 2.75 -4.62
C ASP A 78 2.17 2.77 -4.47
N PHE A 79 1.69 3.47 -3.46
CA PHE A 79 0.27 3.65 -3.28
C PHE A 79 -0.05 5.12 -3.52
N ASN A 80 -1.02 5.37 -4.40
CA ASN A 80 -1.44 6.72 -4.71
C ASN A 80 -2.88 6.89 -4.26
N PRO A 81 -3.12 7.66 -3.21
CA PRO A 81 -4.49 7.79 -2.71
C PRO A 81 -5.36 8.57 -3.68
N ALA A 82 -6.62 8.17 -3.76
CA ALA A 82 -7.56 8.87 -4.61
C ALA A 82 -8.07 10.10 -3.91
N LYS A 83 -8.59 11.04 -4.67
CA LYS A 83 -9.13 12.25 -4.08
C LYS A 83 -10.29 11.94 -3.16
N GLY A 84 -11.09 10.94 -3.49
CA GLY A 84 -12.19 10.57 -2.64
C GLY A 84 -11.74 10.17 -1.24
N LEU A 85 -10.63 9.45 -1.16
CA LEU A 85 -10.09 9.07 0.14
C LEU A 85 -9.58 10.29 0.88
N LEU A 86 -8.86 11.14 0.19
CA LEU A 86 -8.29 12.32 0.85
C LEU A 86 -9.35 13.28 1.32
N LYS A 87 -10.48 13.36 0.63
CA LYS A 87 -11.55 14.22 1.05
C LYS A 87 -12.10 13.84 2.41
N THR A 88 -12.09 12.57 2.75
CA THR A 88 -12.62 12.17 4.04
C THR A 88 -11.78 12.72 5.17
N PHE A 89 -10.49 12.94 4.92
CA PHE A 89 -9.63 13.46 5.96
C PHE A 89 -9.71 14.96 6.05
N THR A 90 -9.82 15.62 4.92
CA THR A 90 -9.81 17.06 4.95
C THR A 90 -11.11 17.65 5.38
N SER A 91 -12.14 16.86 5.46
CA SER A 91 -13.39 17.40 5.89
C SER A 91 -13.26 17.90 7.31
N THR A 92 -12.30 17.49 8.04
CA THR A 92 -12.20 17.93 9.39
C THR A 92 -11.58 19.25 9.40
N LYS A 93 -10.53 19.58 9.13
CA LYS A 93 -10.02 20.80 9.22
C LYS A 93 -8.87 20.85 8.56
N LYS A 94 -8.46 21.72 8.15
CA LYS A 94 -7.42 21.83 7.47
C LYS A 94 -6.23 21.81 8.07
N THR A 95 -5.68 20.95 8.30
CA THR A 95 -4.50 20.96 8.90
C THR A 95 -3.53 20.76 7.90
N ARG A 96 -2.45 21.27 7.94
CA ARG A 96 -1.54 21.12 7.03
C ARG A 96 -0.91 19.93 7.07
N ARG A 97 -0.69 19.22 6.24
CA ARG A 97 -0.10 18.09 6.27
C ARG A 97 1.27 18.12 6.25
N PRO A 98 1.89 17.36 6.87
CA PRO A 98 3.29 17.29 6.96
C PRO A 98 3.75 16.74 5.70
N LYS A 99 4.67 17.32 5.25
CA LYS A 99 5.09 16.89 4.14
C LYS A 99 5.87 15.82 4.17
N SER A 100 6.24 15.51 5.10
CA SER A 100 7.09 14.48 5.14
C SER A 100 6.56 13.31 4.80
N THR A 101 5.56 13.32 4.78
CA THR A 101 5.04 12.19 4.53
C THR A 101 5.57 11.67 3.45
N ARG A 102 6.23 11.56 3.18
CA ARG A 102 6.71 11.01 2.27
C ARG A 102 7.23 10.36 2.35
#